data_674537a59ac291ef32877fc85cb194f9
#
_entry.id   674537a59ac291ef32877fc85cb194f9
#
_cell.length_a   1.000
_cell.length_b   1.000
_cell.length_c   1.000
_cell.angle_alpha   90.00
_cell.angle_beta   90.00
_cell.angle_gamma   90.00
#
_symmetry.space_group_name_H-M   'P 1'
#
loop_
_entity.id
_entity.type
_entity.pdbx_description
1 polymer ?
#
loop_
_entity_poly.entity_id
_entity_poly.type
_entity_poly.pdbx_seq_one_letter_code
_entity_poly.pdbx_strand_id
1 'polypeptide(L)'
;MQPVDKQPTDRQTLATDLANAAHVWFLETDRVTDSLVLESCKQLLSVDEAERYRRFRFDADRHVYLLSHAMLRQVLSRYADADPADWQFSNNSHGRPEIAHPDPGLSLRFNLTHTRGLAACIVTQTLDCGVDAEALVARRNVTGIAERMFADEELQLLRNLEGPRLQAEFINLWTLREAYCKARGTGLANSGKHFHFQHDRDDGWHIRATGALAPMPGWHLSIEIGRAHV
;
A
#
# COMPACT_ATOMS: atom_id res chain seq x y z
N MET A 1 -10.08 -10.47 17.66
CA MET A 1 -9.56 -9.27 18.36
C MET A 1 -10.33 -8.08 17.81
N GLN A 2 -11.05 -7.34 18.67
CA GLN A 2 -11.90 -6.23 18.23
C GLN A 2 -11.01 -5.10 17.66
N PRO A 3 -11.44 -4.40 16.60
CA PRO A 3 -10.72 -3.24 16.09
C PRO A 3 -10.75 -2.15 17.16
N VAL A 4 -9.59 -1.71 17.59
CA VAL A 4 -9.45 -0.57 18.49
C VAL A 4 -9.70 0.69 17.67
N ASP A 5 -10.92 1.16 17.71
CA ASP A 5 -11.33 2.47 17.18
C ASP A 5 -10.86 3.58 18.15
N LYS A 6 -9.55 3.72 18.30
CA LYS A 6 -8.92 4.87 18.94
C LYS A 6 -8.12 5.62 17.89
N GLN A 7 -8.76 6.62 17.30
CA GLN A 7 -8.00 7.64 16.60
C GLN A 7 -7.20 8.43 17.65
N PRO A 8 -5.87 8.39 17.64
CA PRO A 8 -5.09 9.31 18.45
C PRO A 8 -5.39 10.73 17.96
N THR A 9 -5.79 11.57 18.87
CA THR A 9 -6.36 12.89 18.57
C THR A 9 -5.32 13.98 18.49
N ASP A 10 -4.07 13.69 18.80
CA ASP A 10 -3.02 14.68 18.92
C ASP A 10 -1.77 14.24 18.14
N ARG A 11 -1.19 15.21 17.41
CA ARG A 11 -0.01 15.04 16.55
C ARG A 11 1.19 14.49 17.31
N GLN A 12 1.41 14.94 18.54
CA GLN A 12 2.56 14.56 19.34
C GLN A 12 2.49 13.08 19.77
N THR A 13 1.30 12.61 20.11
CA THR A 13 1.05 11.21 20.41
C THR A 13 1.28 10.34 19.18
N LEU A 14 0.76 10.73 18.01
CA LEU A 14 0.98 10.01 16.75
C LEU A 14 2.46 9.92 16.37
N ALA A 15 3.21 11.03 16.50
CA ALA A 15 4.64 11.04 16.19
C ALA A 15 5.44 10.17 17.16
N THR A 16 5.06 10.13 18.45
CA THR A 16 5.72 9.30 19.47
C THR A 16 5.46 7.81 19.19
N ASP A 17 4.23 7.44 18.87
CA ASP A 17 3.87 6.07 18.57
C ASP A 17 4.57 5.59 17.29
N LEU A 18 4.69 6.47 16.27
CA LEU A 18 5.33 6.16 15.00
C LEU A 18 6.82 5.81 15.13
N ALA A 19 7.47 6.24 16.19
CA ALA A 19 8.88 5.89 16.45
C ALA A 19 9.10 4.38 16.63
N ASN A 20 8.05 3.63 17.03
CA ASN A 20 8.11 2.20 17.32
C ASN A 20 7.06 1.38 16.56
N ALA A 21 6.30 1.99 15.66
CA ALA A 21 5.20 1.34 14.96
C ALA A 21 5.11 1.80 13.49
N ALA A 22 4.47 1.00 12.67
CA ALA A 22 3.97 1.40 11.38
C ALA A 22 2.48 1.71 11.50
N HIS A 23 2.04 2.85 11.01
CA HIS A 23 0.63 3.22 11.01
C HIS A 23 0.02 2.98 9.65
N VAL A 24 -1.05 2.20 9.59
CA VAL A 24 -1.80 1.93 8.36
C VAL A 24 -3.14 2.62 8.43
N TRP A 25 -3.42 3.42 7.41
CA TRP A 25 -4.65 4.18 7.24
C TRP A 25 -5.45 3.60 6.09
N PHE A 26 -6.74 3.39 6.30
CA PHE A 26 -7.66 2.88 5.29
C PHE A 26 -8.77 3.88 5.02
N LEU A 27 -9.19 3.95 3.76
CA LEU A 27 -10.34 4.73 3.32
C LEU A 27 -11.22 3.88 2.40
N GLU A 28 -12.45 3.62 2.82
CA GLU A 28 -13.48 3.03 1.97
C GLU A 28 -13.99 4.10 1.01
N THR A 29 -13.46 4.12 -0.22
CA THR A 29 -13.70 5.21 -1.15
C THR A 29 -15.15 5.28 -1.63
N ASP A 30 -15.85 4.15 -1.70
CA ASP A 30 -17.25 4.10 -2.14
C ASP A 30 -18.22 4.74 -1.13
N ARG A 31 -17.77 4.97 0.12
CA ARG A 31 -18.57 5.67 1.14
C ARG A 31 -18.44 7.19 1.09
N VAL A 32 -17.48 7.72 0.37
CA VAL A 32 -17.26 9.16 0.25
C VAL A 32 -17.95 9.67 -0.99
N THR A 33 -19.21 10.08 -0.87
CA THR A 33 -20.07 10.52 -1.98
C THR A 33 -20.50 11.97 -1.90
N ASP A 34 -20.23 12.65 -0.78
CA ASP A 34 -20.58 14.06 -0.58
C ASP A 34 -19.81 14.96 -1.57
N SER A 35 -20.54 15.74 -2.35
CA SER A 35 -19.97 16.61 -3.39
C SER A 35 -19.07 17.73 -2.83
N LEU A 36 -19.37 18.25 -1.64
CA LEU A 36 -18.56 19.28 -1.00
C LEU A 36 -17.23 18.71 -0.52
N VAL A 37 -17.25 17.47 0.03
CA VAL A 37 -16.04 16.75 0.41
C VAL A 37 -15.19 16.46 -0.81
N LEU A 38 -15.79 15.98 -1.90
CA LEU A 38 -15.07 15.68 -3.14
C LEU A 38 -14.46 16.96 -3.75
N GLU A 39 -15.15 18.08 -3.69
CA GLU A 39 -14.62 19.36 -4.18
C GLU A 39 -13.43 19.82 -3.32
N SER A 40 -13.52 19.70 -1.99
CA SER A 40 -12.41 19.99 -1.10
C SER A 40 -11.21 19.08 -1.38
N CYS A 41 -11.42 17.79 -1.66
CA CYS A 41 -10.35 16.88 -2.05
C CYS A 41 -9.66 17.30 -3.36
N LYS A 42 -10.39 17.85 -4.33
CA LYS A 42 -9.79 18.34 -5.59
C LYS A 42 -8.86 19.52 -5.37
N GLN A 43 -9.15 20.36 -4.37
CA GLN A 43 -8.30 21.52 -4.03
C GLN A 43 -6.95 21.09 -3.41
N LEU A 44 -6.86 19.86 -2.90
CA LEU A 44 -5.62 19.31 -2.35
C LEU A 44 -4.67 18.78 -3.41
N LEU A 45 -5.13 18.51 -4.63
CA LEU A 45 -4.30 17.94 -5.68
C LEU A 45 -3.28 18.95 -6.19
N SER A 46 -2.04 18.52 -6.40
CA SER A 46 -1.06 19.29 -7.16
C SER A 46 -1.51 19.51 -8.61
N VAL A 47 -0.84 20.39 -9.33
CA VAL A 47 -1.14 20.65 -10.76
C VAL A 47 -1.05 19.36 -11.57
N ASP A 48 0.02 18.59 -11.39
CA ASP A 48 0.25 17.34 -12.12
C ASP A 48 -0.79 16.27 -11.75
N GLU A 49 -1.13 16.15 -10.46
CA GLU A 49 -2.18 15.25 -10.00
C GLU A 49 -3.55 15.64 -10.54
N ALA A 50 -3.87 16.94 -10.58
CA ALA A 50 -5.11 17.43 -11.15
C ALA A 50 -5.21 17.19 -12.67
N GLU A 51 -4.10 17.31 -13.38
CA GLU A 51 -4.05 16.93 -14.81
C GLU A 51 -4.26 15.43 -15.00
N ARG A 52 -3.60 14.60 -14.19
CA ARG A 52 -3.78 13.15 -14.23
C ARG A 52 -5.21 12.76 -13.87
N TYR A 53 -5.80 13.37 -12.85
CA TYR A 53 -7.21 13.20 -12.48
C TYR A 53 -8.16 13.44 -13.65
N ARG A 54 -7.94 14.49 -14.46
CA ARG A 54 -8.81 14.79 -15.62
C ARG A 54 -8.66 13.79 -16.77
N ARG A 55 -7.54 13.07 -16.86
CA ARG A 55 -7.27 12.09 -17.91
C ARG A 55 -7.92 10.72 -17.69
N PHE A 56 -8.41 10.43 -16.49
CA PHE A 56 -9.10 9.16 -16.24
C PHE A 56 -10.37 9.04 -17.09
N ARG A 57 -10.47 7.91 -17.78
CA ARG A 57 -11.62 7.62 -18.65
C ARG A 57 -12.87 7.26 -17.85
N PHE A 58 -12.69 6.48 -16.75
CA PHE A 58 -13.80 5.99 -15.95
C PHE A 58 -13.91 6.78 -14.65
N ASP A 59 -15.16 7.13 -14.29
CA ASP A 59 -15.43 7.92 -13.09
C ASP A 59 -15.05 7.18 -11.81
N ALA A 60 -15.20 5.85 -11.78
CA ALA A 60 -14.79 5.04 -10.64
C ALA A 60 -13.28 5.14 -10.37
N ASP A 61 -12.45 5.04 -11.41
CA ASP A 61 -10.98 5.16 -11.27
C ASP A 61 -10.59 6.58 -10.88
N ARG A 62 -11.26 7.58 -11.47
CA ARG A 62 -11.07 8.99 -11.13
C ARG A 62 -11.39 9.27 -9.67
N HIS A 63 -12.48 8.69 -9.17
CA HIS A 63 -12.93 8.85 -7.78
C HIS A 63 -11.91 8.25 -6.80
N VAL A 64 -11.48 7.02 -7.03
CA VAL A 64 -10.47 6.35 -6.19
C VAL A 64 -9.15 7.11 -6.21
N TYR A 65 -8.70 7.57 -7.38
CA TYR A 65 -7.49 8.38 -7.52
C TYR A 65 -7.57 9.67 -6.68
N LEU A 66 -8.67 10.43 -6.81
CA LEU A 66 -8.89 11.66 -6.05
C LEU A 66 -8.76 11.42 -4.55
N LEU A 67 -9.52 10.45 -4.06
CA LEU A 67 -9.61 10.18 -2.63
C LEU A 67 -8.31 9.62 -2.06
N SER A 68 -7.60 8.77 -2.80
CA SER A 68 -6.31 8.22 -2.35
C SER A 68 -5.25 9.30 -2.21
N HIS A 69 -5.16 10.24 -3.16
CA HIS A 69 -4.19 11.33 -3.10
C HIS A 69 -4.55 12.38 -2.04
N ALA A 70 -5.84 12.73 -1.90
CA ALA A 70 -6.30 13.60 -0.82
C ALA A 70 -6.05 12.98 0.56
N MET A 71 -6.35 11.68 0.73
CA MET A 71 -6.07 10.92 1.95
C MET A 71 -4.58 10.95 2.31
N LEU A 72 -3.68 10.69 1.37
CA LEU A 72 -2.24 10.73 1.61
C LEU A 72 -1.81 12.06 2.23
N ARG A 73 -2.23 13.17 1.63
CA ARG A 73 -1.88 14.53 2.08
C ARG A 73 -2.41 14.81 3.48
N GLN A 74 -3.67 14.45 3.74
CA GLN A 74 -4.27 14.60 5.06
C GLN A 74 -3.60 13.71 6.11
N VAL A 75 -3.25 12.48 5.77
CA VAL A 75 -2.54 11.56 6.65
C VAL A 75 -1.17 12.11 7.03
N LEU A 76 -0.39 12.58 6.06
CA LEU A 76 0.94 13.16 6.34
C LEU A 76 0.86 14.40 7.24
N SER A 77 -0.14 15.25 7.05
CA SER A 77 -0.38 16.43 7.90
C SER A 77 -0.80 16.09 9.34
N ARG A 78 -1.12 14.83 9.64
CA ARG A 78 -1.30 14.39 11.03
C ARG A 78 0.01 14.21 11.78
N TYR A 79 1.12 14.05 11.08
CA TYR A 79 2.45 13.82 11.65
C TYR A 79 3.35 15.07 11.60
N ALA A 80 3.07 16.00 10.73
CA ALA A 80 3.87 17.20 10.53
C ALA A 80 3.01 18.47 10.53
N ASP A 81 3.63 19.61 10.84
CA ASP A 81 2.96 20.91 10.80
C ASP A 81 2.98 21.48 9.37
N ALA A 82 2.18 20.87 8.52
CA ALA A 82 2.06 21.23 7.12
C ALA A 82 0.59 21.20 6.68
N ASP A 83 0.19 22.14 5.86
CA ASP A 83 -1.12 22.11 5.23
C ASP A 83 -1.16 20.92 4.23
N PRO A 84 -2.27 20.16 4.16
CA PRO A 84 -2.41 19.07 3.19
C PRO A 84 -2.13 19.49 1.74
N ALA A 85 -2.40 20.73 1.35
CA ALA A 85 -2.15 21.22 0.00
C ALA A 85 -0.67 21.49 -0.30
N ASP A 86 0.16 21.68 0.74
CA ASP A 86 1.56 22.06 0.57
C ASP A 86 2.49 20.88 0.25
N TRP A 87 2.03 19.65 0.47
CA TRP A 87 2.84 18.47 0.20
C TRP A 87 3.21 18.33 -1.26
N GLN A 88 4.50 18.23 -1.54
CA GLN A 88 5.06 17.95 -2.85
C GLN A 88 5.82 16.63 -2.79
N PHE A 89 5.66 15.83 -3.83
CA PHE A 89 6.30 14.53 -3.94
C PHE A 89 7.22 14.50 -5.14
N SER A 90 8.36 13.84 -4.98
CA SER A 90 9.28 13.50 -6.06
C SER A 90 9.38 11.99 -6.19
N ASN A 91 9.67 11.50 -7.37
CA ASN A 91 9.88 10.07 -7.57
C ASN A 91 11.37 9.74 -7.50
N ASN A 92 11.70 8.64 -6.82
CA ASN A 92 13.04 8.09 -6.90
C ASN A 92 13.31 7.50 -8.31
N SER A 93 14.51 6.96 -8.52
CA SER A 93 14.94 6.36 -9.81
C SER A 93 14.05 5.21 -10.30
N HIS A 94 13.25 4.61 -9.42
CA HIS A 94 12.35 3.50 -9.71
C HIS A 94 10.86 3.88 -9.69
N GLY A 95 10.56 5.18 -9.56
CA GLY A 95 9.20 5.71 -9.58
C GLY A 95 8.45 5.65 -8.24
N ARG A 96 9.13 5.33 -7.11
CA ARG A 96 8.52 5.41 -5.77
C ARG A 96 8.41 6.87 -5.35
N PRO A 97 7.23 7.34 -4.95
CA PRO A 97 7.06 8.69 -4.42
C PRO A 97 7.76 8.87 -3.07
N GLU A 98 8.40 10.02 -2.90
CA GLU A 98 9.05 10.45 -1.66
C GLU A 98 8.66 11.90 -1.36
N ILE A 99 8.67 12.31 -0.08
CA ILE A 99 8.37 13.68 0.31
C ILE A 99 9.50 14.60 -0.17
N ALA A 100 9.17 15.59 -0.98
CA ALA A 100 10.10 16.61 -1.45
C ALA A 100 9.96 17.91 -0.65
N HIS A 101 8.73 18.29 -0.27
CA HIS A 101 8.42 19.50 0.47
C HIS A 101 7.02 19.37 1.11
N PRO A 102 6.73 20.03 2.25
CA PRO A 102 7.68 20.67 3.17
C PRO A 102 8.53 19.62 3.92
N ASP A 103 9.58 20.07 4.58
CA ASP A 103 10.32 19.24 5.53
C ASP A 103 9.39 18.92 6.72
N PRO A 104 9.06 17.65 6.96
CA PRO A 104 8.14 17.28 8.04
C PRO A 104 8.75 17.43 9.44
N GLY A 105 10.04 17.75 9.57
CA GLY A 105 10.76 17.74 10.84
C GLY A 105 10.95 16.34 11.44
N LEU A 106 10.44 15.32 10.77
CA LEU A 106 10.58 13.89 11.08
C LEU A 106 10.97 13.16 9.79
N SER A 107 11.77 12.11 9.90
CA SER A 107 12.14 11.28 8.74
C SER A 107 10.95 10.39 8.34
N LEU A 108 9.86 10.99 7.88
CA LEU A 108 8.68 10.27 7.46
C LEU A 108 8.93 9.47 6.17
N ARG A 109 8.49 8.22 6.19
CA ARG A 109 8.37 7.36 5.02
C ARG A 109 6.91 6.98 4.85
N PHE A 110 6.49 6.83 3.62
CA PHE A 110 5.13 6.41 3.32
C PHE A 110 5.06 5.52 2.08
N ASN A 111 3.97 4.80 1.98
CA ASN A 111 3.56 4.17 0.74
C ASN A 111 2.04 4.21 0.61
N LEU A 112 1.55 4.36 -0.62
CA LEU A 112 0.14 4.48 -0.95
C LEU A 112 -0.25 3.38 -1.92
N THR A 113 -1.42 2.81 -1.71
CA THR A 113 -2.06 1.90 -2.66
C THR A 113 -3.55 2.18 -2.73
N HIS A 114 -4.15 1.77 -3.82
CA HIS A 114 -5.59 1.79 -3.97
C HIS A 114 -6.07 0.70 -4.93
N THR A 115 -7.23 0.19 -4.64
CA THR A 115 -8.01 -0.67 -5.52
C THR A 115 -9.45 -0.17 -5.56
N ARG A 116 -10.33 -0.82 -6.30
CA ARG A 116 -11.73 -0.42 -6.35
C ARG A 116 -12.35 -0.48 -4.95
N GLY A 117 -12.90 0.63 -4.48
CA GLY A 117 -13.57 0.75 -3.18
C GLY A 117 -12.65 0.97 -1.98
N LEU A 118 -11.31 0.89 -2.13
CA LEU A 118 -10.38 1.01 -1.03
C LEU A 118 -9.12 1.80 -1.43
N ALA A 119 -8.70 2.71 -0.56
CA ALA A 119 -7.35 3.25 -0.53
C ALA A 119 -6.67 2.91 0.80
N ALA A 120 -5.36 2.66 0.77
CA ALA A 120 -4.57 2.43 1.97
C ALA A 120 -3.24 3.18 1.91
N CYS A 121 -2.84 3.74 3.05
CA CYS A 121 -1.56 4.43 3.21
C CYS A 121 -0.85 3.90 4.45
N ILE A 122 0.40 3.49 4.31
CA ILE A 122 1.27 3.17 5.43
C ILE A 122 2.25 4.32 5.66
N VAL A 123 2.47 4.65 6.94
CA VAL A 123 3.45 5.67 7.36
C VAL A 123 4.36 5.06 8.41
N THR A 124 5.65 5.33 8.31
CA THR A 124 6.69 4.93 9.26
C THR A 124 7.64 6.09 9.50
N GLN A 125 8.42 5.99 10.57
CA GLN A 125 9.55 6.88 10.81
C GLN A 125 10.84 6.14 10.46
N THR A 126 11.62 6.66 9.51
CA THR A 126 12.93 6.16 9.06
C THR A 126 12.94 4.81 8.31
N LEU A 127 12.00 3.90 8.60
CA LEU A 127 11.98 2.56 8.03
C LEU A 127 11.32 2.54 6.65
N ASP A 128 11.84 1.72 5.77
CA ASP A 128 11.16 1.44 4.50
C ASP A 128 9.85 0.69 4.74
N CYS A 129 8.80 1.12 4.09
CA CYS A 129 7.47 0.52 4.21
C CYS A 129 6.80 0.39 2.84
N GLY A 130 5.90 -0.57 2.74
CA GLY A 130 5.09 -0.78 1.55
C GLY A 130 3.75 -1.37 1.90
N VAL A 131 2.73 -0.94 1.18
CA VAL A 131 1.36 -1.43 1.29
C VAL A 131 0.83 -1.74 -0.09
N ASP A 132 0.07 -2.82 -0.19
CA ASP A 132 -0.69 -3.15 -1.39
C ASP A 132 -2.11 -3.58 -1.02
N ALA A 133 -3.04 -3.35 -1.94
CA ALA A 133 -4.44 -3.70 -1.77
C ALA A 133 -4.99 -4.26 -3.09
N GLU A 134 -5.57 -5.46 -3.01
CA GLU A 134 -6.13 -6.14 -4.15
C GLU A 134 -7.55 -6.60 -3.89
N ALA A 135 -8.41 -6.45 -4.88
CA ALA A 135 -9.77 -6.98 -4.80
C ALA A 135 -9.74 -8.52 -4.94
N LEU A 136 -10.47 -9.21 -4.08
CA LEU A 136 -10.66 -10.67 -4.15
C LEU A 136 -11.63 -11.06 -5.28
N VAL A 137 -11.34 -10.61 -6.49
CA VAL A 137 -12.11 -10.97 -7.68
C VAL A 137 -11.38 -12.05 -8.48
N ALA A 138 -12.15 -12.94 -9.08
CA ALA A 138 -11.58 -14.00 -9.91
C ALA A 138 -10.76 -13.40 -11.07
N ARG A 139 -9.48 -13.68 -11.08
CA ARG A 139 -8.57 -13.27 -12.15
C ARG A 139 -8.48 -14.35 -13.21
N ARG A 140 -8.42 -13.92 -14.47
CA ARG A 140 -8.13 -14.82 -15.58
C ARG A 140 -6.63 -15.11 -15.61
N ASN A 141 -6.28 -16.36 -15.96
CA ASN A 141 -4.88 -16.79 -16.16
C ASN A 141 -3.96 -16.63 -14.93
N VAL A 142 -4.46 -16.94 -13.74
CA VAL A 142 -3.69 -16.91 -12.48
C VAL A 142 -2.41 -17.74 -12.61
N THR A 143 -2.51 -18.94 -13.17
CA THR A 143 -1.37 -19.87 -13.34
C THR A 143 -0.27 -19.27 -14.20
N GLY A 144 -0.61 -18.72 -15.37
CA GLY A 144 0.39 -18.12 -16.26
C GLY A 144 1.06 -16.87 -15.68
N ILE A 145 0.35 -16.10 -14.84
CA ILE A 145 0.96 -14.97 -14.12
C ILE A 145 1.90 -15.52 -13.02
N ALA A 146 1.45 -16.50 -12.25
CA ALA A 146 2.24 -17.11 -11.19
C ALA A 146 3.55 -17.70 -11.74
N GLU A 147 3.51 -18.48 -12.82
CA GLU A 147 4.68 -19.07 -13.48
C GLU A 147 5.75 -18.05 -13.87
N ARG A 148 5.34 -16.83 -14.18
CA ARG A 148 6.25 -15.74 -14.57
C ARG A 148 6.83 -14.99 -13.38
N MET A 149 6.08 -14.88 -12.29
CA MET A 149 6.37 -13.95 -11.21
C MET A 149 6.80 -14.61 -9.90
N PHE A 150 6.38 -15.85 -9.66
CA PHE A 150 6.55 -16.51 -8.37
C PHE A 150 7.71 -17.50 -8.41
N ALA A 151 8.35 -17.71 -7.26
CA ALA A 151 9.37 -18.72 -7.08
C ALA A 151 8.80 -20.14 -7.10
N ASP A 152 9.64 -21.13 -7.26
CA ASP A 152 9.21 -22.53 -7.39
C ASP A 152 8.49 -23.04 -6.14
N GLU A 153 8.86 -22.56 -4.97
CA GLU A 153 8.23 -22.88 -3.69
C GLU A 153 6.78 -22.39 -3.64
N GLU A 154 6.52 -21.16 -4.09
CA GLU A 154 5.18 -20.58 -4.18
C GLU A 154 4.35 -21.29 -5.27
N LEU A 155 4.98 -21.65 -6.39
CA LEU A 155 4.31 -22.42 -7.45
C LEU A 155 3.89 -23.82 -6.97
N GLN A 156 4.72 -24.49 -6.15
CA GLN A 156 4.36 -25.79 -5.55
C GLN A 156 3.14 -25.66 -4.63
N LEU A 157 3.07 -24.59 -3.84
CA LEU A 157 1.91 -24.29 -3.00
C LEU A 157 0.64 -24.13 -3.85
N LEU A 158 0.70 -23.33 -4.90
CA LEU A 158 -0.45 -23.04 -5.76
C LEU A 158 -0.92 -24.25 -6.57
N ARG A 159 -0.02 -25.15 -7.01
CA ARG A 159 -0.38 -26.37 -7.77
C ARG A 159 -1.31 -27.33 -7.03
N ASN A 160 -1.33 -27.25 -5.70
CA ASN A 160 -2.19 -28.09 -4.86
C ASN A 160 -3.55 -27.45 -4.55
N LEU A 161 -3.82 -26.27 -5.14
CA LEU A 161 -5.04 -25.49 -4.90
C LEU A 161 -5.85 -25.33 -6.18
N GLU A 162 -7.17 -25.28 -6.04
CA GLU A 162 -8.11 -25.07 -7.14
C GLU A 162 -9.20 -24.06 -6.76
N GLY A 163 -9.87 -23.51 -7.78
CA GLY A 163 -11.02 -22.65 -7.62
C GLY A 163 -10.77 -21.44 -6.72
N PRO A 164 -11.69 -21.12 -5.79
CA PRO A 164 -11.57 -19.96 -4.91
C PRO A 164 -10.32 -19.96 -4.02
N ARG A 165 -9.84 -21.14 -3.60
CA ARG A 165 -8.63 -21.26 -2.77
C ARG A 165 -7.37 -20.88 -3.54
N LEU A 166 -7.26 -21.31 -4.78
CA LEU A 166 -6.16 -20.90 -5.67
C LEU A 166 -6.17 -19.38 -5.87
N GLN A 167 -7.35 -18.80 -6.13
CA GLN A 167 -7.48 -17.36 -6.32
C GLN A 167 -7.07 -16.56 -5.07
N ALA A 168 -7.54 -16.98 -3.90
CA ALA A 168 -7.23 -16.31 -2.64
C ALA A 168 -5.72 -16.37 -2.34
N GLU A 169 -5.10 -17.54 -2.45
CA GLU A 169 -3.68 -17.69 -2.16
C GLU A 169 -2.80 -16.96 -3.17
N PHE A 170 -3.18 -16.99 -4.45
CA PHE A 170 -2.50 -16.20 -5.47
C PHE A 170 -2.55 -14.71 -5.12
N ILE A 171 -3.72 -14.17 -4.71
CA ILE A 171 -3.86 -12.76 -4.34
C ILE A 171 -3.02 -12.44 -3.10
N ASN A 172 -2.98 -13.31 -2.09
CA ASN A 172 -2.14 -13.12 -0.91
C ASN A 172 -0.66 -12.98 -1.31
N LEU A 173 -0.13 -13.93 -2.06
CA LEU A 173 1.27 -13.91 -2.52
C LEU A 173 1.57 -12.72 -3.42
N TRP A 174 0.63 -12.34 -4.29
CA TRP A 174 0.75 -11.18 -5.17
C TRP A 174 0.81 -9.88 -4.36
N THR A 175 -0.12 -9.68 -3.42
CA THR A 175 -0.20 -8.49 -2.57
C THR A 175 1.05 -8.34 -1.70
N LEU A 176 1.55 -9.43 -1.09
CA LEU A 176 2.80 -9.42 -0.35
C LEU A 176 3.98 -9.00 -1.23
N ARG A 177 4.05 -9.54 -2.44
CA ARG A 177 5.13 -9.25 -3.40
C ARG A 177 5.12 -7.80 -3.84
N GLU A 178 3.94 -7.27 -4.17
CA GLU A 178 3.77 -5.86 -4.53
C GLU A 178 4.14 -4.94 -3.36
N ALA A 179 3.64 -5.22 -2.15
CA ALA A 179 3.96 -4.44 -0.96
C ALA A 179 5.47 -4.43 -0.67
N TYR A 180 6.13 -5.60 -0.74
CA TYR A 180 7.57 -5.70 -0.55
C TYR A 180 8.37 -4.95 -1.60
N CYS A 181 8.00 -5.07 -2.88
CA CYS A 181 8.66 -4.35 -3.96
C CYS A 181 8.49 -2.82 -3.83
N LYS A 182 7.31 -2.38 -3.38
CA LYS A 182 7.05 -0.96 -3.06
C LYS A 182 7.91 -0.48 -1.90
N ALA A 183 8.03 -1.27 -0.83
CA ALA A 183 8.90 -0.95 0.30
C ALA A 183 10.37 -0.81 -0.14
N ARG A 184 10.86 -1.74 -0.97
CA ARG A 184 12.23 -1.70 -1.50
C ARG A 184 12.43 -0.62 -2.55
N GLY A 185 11.38 -0.06 -3.13
CA GLY A 185 11.47 0.92 -4.21
C GLY A 185 12.13 0.38 -5.49
N THR A 186 12.09 -0.94 -5.72
CA THR A 186 12.77 -1.59 -6.85
C THR A 186 11.86 -1.86 -8.04
N GLY A 187 10.54 -1.75 -7.83
CA GLY A 187 9.52 -2.14 -8.81
C GLY A 187 9.42 -3.67 -8.99
N LEU A 188 8.23 -4.12 -9.38
CA LEU A 188 7.92 -5.55 -9.51
C LEU A 188 8.73 -6.23 -10.64
N ALA A 189 8.97 -5.53 -11.74
CA ALA A 189 9.70 -6.08 -12.89
C ALA A 189 11.13 -6.52 -12.55
N ASN A 190 11.74 -5.90 -11.54
CA ASN A 190 13.11 -6.19 -11.10
C ASN A 190 13.16 -7.17 -9.92
N SER A 191 12.03 -7.60 -9.40
CA SER A 191 11.97 -8.48 -8.23
C SER A 191 12.34 -9.94 -8.56
N GLY A 192 12.02 -10.39 -9.77
CA GLY A 192 12.32 -11.74 -10.22
C GLY A 192 11.80 -12.83 -9.28
N LYS A 193 12.33 -14.05 -9.49
CA LYS A 193 12.06 -15.24 -8.64
C LYS A 193 13.10 -15.43 -7.53
N HIS A 194 13.73 -14.34 -7.09
CA HIS A 194 14.87 -14.40 -6.15
C HIS A 194 14.45 -14.48 -4.68
N PHE A 195 13.18 -14.33 -4.39
CA PHE A 195 12.62 -14.46 -3.06
C PHE A 195 11.22 -15.08 -3.15
N HIS A 196 10.79 -15.69 -2.05
CA HIS A 196 9.44 -16.24 -1.90
C HIS A 196 8.89 -15.92 -0.51
N PHE A 197 7.57 -16.00 -0.40
CA PHE A 197 6.87 -15.87 0.87
C PHE A 197 6.50 -17.24 1.41
N GLN A 198 6.69 -17.40 2.70
CA GLN A 198 6.33 -18.59 3.45
C GLN A 198 5.44 -18.19 4.63
N HIS A 199 4.34 -18.89 4.80
CA HIS A 199 3.47 -18.72 5.96
C HIS A 199 3.77 -19.81 6.98
N ASP A 200 4.18 -19.39 8.18
CA ASP A 200 4.26 -20.25 9.34
C ASP A 200 2.99 -20.09 10.19
N ARG A 201 2.46 -21.19 10.74
CA ARG A 201 1.23 -21.13 11.52
C ARG A 201 1.37 -20.36 12.82
N ASP A 202 2.54 -20.39 13.42
CA ASP A 202 2.80 -19.79 14.74
C ASP A 202 3.41 -18.40 14.64
N ASP A 203 4.09 -18.08 13.51
CA ASP A 203 4.93 -16.89 13.38
C ASP A 203 4.54 -15.99 12.18
N GLY A 204 3.51 -16.40 11.41
CA GLY A 204 2.93 -15.60 10.33
C GLY A 204 3.72 -15.67 9.02
N TRP A 205 3.71 -14.57 8.26
CA TRP A 205 4.37 -14.49 6.96
C TRP A 205 5.84 -14.13 7.08
N HIS A 206 6.66 -14.86 6.36
CA HIS A 206 8.10 -14.63 6.25
C HIS A 206 8.53 -14.47 4.81
N ILE A 207 9.55 -13.66 4.59
CA ILE A 207 10.22 -13.58 3.31
C ILE A 207 11.52 -14.38 3.36
N ARG A 208 11.73 -15.22 2.35
CA ARG A 208 12.93 -16.02 2.15
C ARG A 208 13.58 -15.61 0.84
N ALA A 209 14.83 -15.24 0.88
CA ALA A 209 15.61 -14.94 -0.31
C ALA A 209 17.02 -15.44 -0.14
N THR A 210 17.73 -15.66 -1.24
CA THR A 210 19.11 -16.07 -1.29
C THR A 210 19.96 -15.02 -2.00
N GLY A 211 21.24 -14.91 -1.59
CA GLY A 211 22.19 -13.98 -2.21
C GLY A 211 22.00 -12.52 -1.85
N ALA A 212 22.35 -11.62 -2.76
CA ALA A 212 22.34 -10.16 -2.54
C ALA A 212 20.95 -9.55 -2.34
N LEU A 213 19.89 -10.31 -2.65
CA LEU A 213 18.50 -9.92 -2.44
C LEU A 213 17.91 -10.49 -1.14
N ALA A 214 18.74 -11.17 -0.34
CA ALA A 214 18.30 -11.62 0.99
C ALA A 214 17.72 -10.42 1.75
N PRO A 215 16.50 -10.52 2.30
CA PRO A 215 15.94 -9.45 3.08
C PRO A 215 16.87 -9.17 4.26
N MET A 216 17.07 -7.89 4.56
CA MET A 216 17.70 -7.53 5.82
C MET A 216 16.84 -8.06 6.97
N PRO A 217 17.44 -8.51 8.09
CA PRO A 217 16.66 -8.94 9.24
C PRO A 217 15.75 -7.80 9.72
N GLY A 218 14.54 -8.15 10.16
CA GLY A 218 13.60 -7.19 10.73
C GLY A 218 12.41 -6.79 9.84
N TRP A 219 12.22 -7.42 8.68
CA TRP A 219 10.96 -7.24 7.94
C TRP A 219 9.79 -7.89 8.67
N HIS A 220 8.76 -7.09 8.91
CA HIS A 220 7.48 -7.56 9.40
C HIS A 220 6.47 -7.57 8.24
N LEU A 221 5.77 -8.69 8.05
CA LEU A 221 4.79 -8.89 6.98
C LEU A 221 3.43 -9.19 7.62
N SER A 222 2.40 -8.48 7.17
CA SER A 222 1.02 -8.72 7.59
C SER A 222 0.09 -8.73 6.39
N ILE A 223 -0.88 -9.63 6.40
CA ILE A 223 -2.02 -9.61 5.49
C ILE A 223 -3.28 -9.39 6.33
N GLU A 224 -3.97 -8.31 6.02
CA GLU A 224 -5.32 -8.08 6.52
C GLU A 224 -6.31 -8.39 5.40
N ILE A 225 -7.09 -9.45 5.55
CA ILE A 225 -8.20 -9.75 4.65
C ILE A 225 -9.29 -8.74 4.98
N GLY A 226 -9.30 -7.66 4.20
CA GLY A 226 -10.05 -6.48 4.52
C GLY A 226 -11.55 -6.62 4.34
N ARG A 227 -12.27 -5.77 5.04
CA ARG A 227 -13.70 -5.50 4.94
C ARG A 227 -14.12 -4.86 3.61
N ALA A 228 -13.29 -4.86 2.60
CA ALA A 228 -13.58 -4.34 1.26
C ALA A 228 -14.61 -5.19 0.49
N HIS A 229 -15.22 -6.17 1.12
CA HIS A 229 -16.13 -7.13 0.50
C HIS A 229 -17.50 -7.21 1.15
N VAL A 230 -17.89 -6.24 1.95
CA VAL A 230 -19.25 -6.19 2.48
C VAL A 230 -20.05 -5.14 1.75
#